data_f93067c902224a4430974548d05cdb25
#
_entry.id   f93067c902224a4430974548d05cdb25
#
_cell.length_a   1.000
_cell.length_b   1.000
_cell.length_c   1.000
_cell.angle_alpha   90.00
_cell.angle_beta   90.00
_cell.angle_gamma   90.00
#
_symmetry.space_group_name_H-M   'P 1'
#
loop_
_entity.id
_entity.type
_entity.pdbx_description
1 polymer ?
#
loop_
_entity_poly.entity_id
_entity_poly.type
_entity_poly.pdbx_seq_one_letter_code
_entity_poly.pdbx_strand_id
1 'polypeptide(L)'
;VIKHALLMLSLLLAAQASADGSSAYDWFGRMVQAAREQNYSGVLLYGNQRHWDSLAVQHALQDGQEYERLQRLTGAPLEQLRQGEQVFFLNPAVGQPLQNPLHSFLPGPDLRDQYELTLGGNDRIAGHYARLIVLQPKDQHRYAMRLWLEQKTALLLRSELLDERQQVLERVQFAQLEIGSIMPAELFTRPASEPVPPAPSYPDDDVSWQPDWLPAGFSRLAARQQGDDIQLLFSDGLAAFSVFVDRPAATIAPLQKRWGATAAVVQQVKNEAGESRRVTVVGELPATTLQKIAGSVQPVAAAAPKAAQQE
;
A
#
# COMPACT_ATOMS: atom_id res chain seq x y z
N VAL A 1 -45.71 67.20 10.18
CA VAL A 1 -45.60 65.81 10.57
C VAL A 1 -44.73 65.13 9.55
N ILE A 2 -43.41 65.00 9.82
CA ILE A 2 -42.47 64.36 8.88
C ILE A 2 -42.01 63.03 9.55
N LYS A 3 -42.39 61.93 8.90
CA LYS A 3 -41.99 60.59 9.28
C LYS A 3 -40.64 60.30 8.67
N HIS A 4 -39.62 60.13 9.52
CA HIS A 4 -38.30 59.66 9.12
C HIS A 4 -38.35 58.13 9.10
N ALA A 5 -38.19 57.51 7.92
CA ALA A 5 -37.97 56.10 7.74
C ALA A 5 -36.43 55.85 7.85
N LEU A 6 -35.96 55.21 8.92
CA LEU A 6 -34.60 54.71 9.04
C LEU A 6 -34.51 53.39 8.25
N LEU A 7 -33.75 53.44 7.19
CA LEU A 7 -33.39 52.21 6.41
C LEU A 7 -32.19 51.57 7.12
N MET A 8 -32.42 50.48 7.84
CA MET A 8 -31.35 49.61 8.38
C MET A 8 -30.80 48.79 7.23
N LEU A 9 -29.63 49.17 6.72
CA LEU A 9 -28.83 48.36 5.79
C LEU A 9 -28.03 47.36 6.58
N SER A 10 -28.54 46.15 6.76
CA SER A 10 -27.81 45.04 7.33
C SER A 10 -26.81 44.51 6.28
N LEU A 11 -25.54 44.86 6.44
CA LEU A 11 -24.42 44.23 5.74
C LEU A 11 -24.32 42.78 6.23
N LEU A 12 -24.83 41.83 5.44
CA LEU A 12 -24.44 40.43 5.54
C LEU A 12 -22.99 40.31 5.03
N LEU A 13 -22.00 40.31 5.96
CA LEU A 13 -20.68 39.76 5.69
C LEU A 13 -20.87 38.25 5.54
N ALA A 14 -21.07 37.77 4.33
CA ALA A 14 -20.85 36.40 3.97
C ALA A 14 -19.36 36.15 4.11
N ALA A 15 -18.96 35.53 5.23
CA ALA A 15 -17.63 34.94 5.35
C ALA A 15 -17.52 33.90 4.24
N GLN A 16 -16.85 34.27 3.15
CA GLN A 16 -16.39 33.30 2.18
C GLN A 16 -15.33 32.45 2.89
N ALA A 17 -15.74 31.32 3.46
CA ALA A 17 -14.83 30.24 3.72
C ALA A 17 -14.23 29.88 2.36
N SER A 18 -12.97 30.25 2.16
CA SER A 18 -12.19 29.74 1.02
C SER A 18 -12.18 28.23 1.17
N ALA A 19 -13.11 27.55 0.51
CA ALA A 19 -13.01 26.13 0.31
C ALA A 19 -11.72 25.95 -0.49
N ASP A 20 -10.72 25.30 0.12
CA ASP A 20 -9.54 24.87 -0.60
C ASP A 20 -10.05 24.10 -1.83
N GLY A 21 -9.89 24.70 -3.02
CA GLY A 21 -10.45 24.19 -4.28
C GLY A 21 -9.72 22.91 -4.76
N SER A 22 -8.84 22.36 -3.92
CA SER A 22 -8.08 21.16 -4.21
C SER A 22 -9.00 19.95 -4.33
N SER A 23 -8.87 19.20 -5.41
CA SER A 23 -9.61 17.96 -5.62
C SER A 23 -9.13 16.84 -4.68
N ALA A 24 -9.89 15.76 -4.55
CA ALA A 24 -9.43 14.58 -3.80
C ALA A 24 -8.17 13.96 -4.40
N TYR A 25 -7.97 14.06 -5.71
CA TYR A 25 -6.75 13.62 -6.39
C TYR A 25 -5.54 14.48 -6.02
N ASP A 26 -5.71 15.80 -5.91
CA ASP A 26 -4.63 16.70 -5.47
C ASP A 26 -4.22 16.39 -4.02
N TRP A 27 -5.19 16.14 -3.14
CA TRP A 27 -4.93 15.70 -1.78
C TRP A 27 -4.16 14.38 -1.74
N PHE A 28 -4.54 13.41 -2.57
CA PHE A 28 -3.84 12.13 -2.67
C PHE A 28 -2.40 12.31 -3.15
N GLY A 29 -2.16 13.12 -4.17
CA GLY A 29 -0.80 13.45 -4.65
C GLY A 29 0.05 14.11 -3.56
N ARG A 30 -0.51 15.08 -2.83
CA ARG A 30 0.17 15.72 -1.69
C ARG A 30 0.49 14.72 -0.57
N MET A 31 -0.38 13.75 -0.31
CA MET A 31 -0.13 12.69 0.67
C MET A 31 1.11 11.86 0.31
N VAL A 32 1.21 11.42 -0.94
CA VAL A 32 2.36 10.62 -1.41
C VAL A 32 3.67 11.41 -1.26
N GLN A 33 3.64 12.71 -1.55
CA GLN A 33 4.78 13.60 -1.35
C GLN A 33 5.09 13.81 0.13
N ALA A 34 4.08 14.07 0.96
CA ALA A 34 4.24 14.32 2.39
C ALA A 34 4.87 13.14 3.14
N ALA A 35 4.54 11.90 2.76
CA ALA A 35 5.11 10.71 3.36
C ALA A 35 6.64 10.64 3.26
N ARG A 36 7.22 11.25 2.20
CA ARG A 36 8.66 11.26 1.93
C ARG A 36 9.37 12.54 2.38
N GLU A 37 8.67 13.67 2.39
CA GLU A 37 9.28 14.98 2.61
C GLU A 37 9.08 15.53 4.03
N GLN A 38 8.04 15.07 4.72
CA GLN A 38 7.77 15.57 6.08
C GLN A 38 8.66 14.87 7.11
N ASN A 39 9.23 15.66 8.02
CA ASN A 39 9.80 15.11 9.24
C ASN A 39 8.67 14.82 10.22
N TYR A 40 8.58 13.60 10.71
CA TYR A 40 7.58 13.23 11.70
C TYR A 40 8.08 12.12 12.63
N SER A 41 7.55 12.11 13.84
CA SER A 41 7.74 11.03 14.81
C SER A 41 6.43 10.68 15.48
N GLY A 42 6.24 9.41 15.81
CA GLY A 42 5.00 9.00 16.45
C GLY A 42 4.89 7.51 16.71
N VAL A 43 3.70 7.14 17.16
CA VAL A 43 3.31 5.74 17.37
C VAL A 43 2.14 5.42 16.45
N LEU A 44 2.35 4.46 15.58
CA LEU A 44 1.33 3.87 14.72
C LEU A 44 0.70 2.65 15.41
N LEU A 45 -0.61 2.57 15.34
CA LEU A 45 -1.38 1.36 15.61
C LEU A 45 -1.83 0.81 14.27
N TYR A 46 -1.62 -0.46 14.03
CA TYR A 46 -2.07 -1.13 12.82
C TYR A 46 -2.65 -2.50 13.14
N GLY A 47 -3.66 -2.90 12.40
CA GLY A 47 -4.32 -4.17 12.63
C GLY A 47 -5.75 -4.23 12.16
N ASN A 48 -6.46 -5.22 12.64
CA ASN A 48 -7.84 -5.50 12.32
C ASN A 48 -8.68 -5.62 13.61
N GLN A 49 -9.93 -6.03 13.49
CA GLN A 49 -10.84 -6.17 14.64
C GLN A 49 -10.36 -7.14 15.73
N ARG A 50 -9.41 -8.05 15.44
CA ARG A 50 -8.98 -9.13 16.33
C ARG A 50 -7.57 -8.97 16.86
N HIS A 51 -6.72 -8.28 16.11
CA HIS A 51 -5.31 -8.15 16.42
C HIS A 51 -4.82 -6.75 16.12
N TRP A 52 -4.07 -6.18 17.06
CA TRP A 52 -3.46 -4.88 16.96
C TRP A 52 -1.98 -4.97 17.30
N ASP A 53 -1.16 -4.35 16.48
CA ASP A 53 0.25 -4.13 16.70
C ASP A 53 0.54 -2.64 16.82
N SER A 54 1.69 -2.32 17.40
CA SER A 54 2.16 -0.93 17.51
C SER A 54 3.59 -0.79 17.07
N LEU A 55 3.87 0.31 16.41
CA LEU A 55 5.14 0.63 15.78
C LEU A 55 5.51 2.08 16.11
N ALA A 56 6.66 2.32 16.75
CA ALA A 56 7.24 3.65 16.79
C ALA A 56 7.91 3.94 15.46
N VAL A 57 7.66 5.14 14.92
CA VAL A 57 8.24 5.62 13.68
C VAL A 57 8.90 6.98 13.90
N GLN A 58 10.08 7.15 13.31
CA GLN A 58 10.79 8.41 13.19
C GLN A 58 11.25 8.52 11.73
N HIS A 59 10.82 9.58 11.09
CA HIS A 59 11.11 9.83 9.66
C HIS A 59 11.68 11.22 9.50
N ALA A 60 12.77 11.34 8.76
CA ALA A 60 13.40 12.62 8.45
C ALA A 60 13.95 12.64 7.02
N LEU A 61 13.81 13.79 6.38
CA LEU A 61 14.54 14.14 5.16
C LEU A 61 15.66 15.10 5.57
N GLN A 62 16.92 14.70 5.46
CA GLN A 62 18.10 15.49 5.79
C GLN A 62 19.05 15.50 4.60
N ASP A 63 19.45 16.68 4.14
CA ASP A 63 20.35 16.88 3.00
C ASP A 63 19.93 16.09 1.73
N GLY A 64 18.60 16.00 1.50
CA GLY A 64 18.03 15.28 0.37
C GLY A 64 18.02 13.75 0.52
N GLN A 65 18.46 13.22 1.66
CA GLN A 65 18.42 11.80 1.96
C GLN A 65 17.33 11.48 2.97
N GLU A 66 16.56 10.44 2.69
CA GLU A 66 15.49 9.93 3.54
C GLU A 66 16.05 8.97 4.61
N TYR A 67 15.66 9.22 5.86
CA TYR A 67 15.99 8.40 7.02
C TYR A 67 14.70 7.94 7.69
N GLU A 68 14.65 6.68 8.07
CA GLU A 68 13.53 6.13 8.80
C GLU A 68 14.01 5.14 9.87
N ARG A 69 13.56 5.34 11.09
CA ARG A 69 13.76 4.40 12.19
C ARG A 69 12.42 3.82 12.61
N LEU A 70 12.31 2.50 12.57
CA LEU A 70 11.13 1.76 12.96
C LEU A 70 11.45 0.86 14.14
N GLN A 71 10.57 0.88 15.15
CA GLN A 71 10.68 0.04 16.33
C GLN A 71 9.34 -0.63 16.61
N ARG A 72 9.33 -1.96 16.63
CA ARG A 72 8.16 -2.74 17.05
C ARG A 72 7.98 -2.62 18.55
N LEU A 73 6.78 -2.21 18.99
CA LEU A 73 6.43 -2.00 20.39
C LEU A 73 5.66 -3.19 20.99
N THR A 74 5.10 -4.08 20.14
CA THR A 74 4.36 -5.28 20.53
C THR A 74 5.05 -6.54 20.00
N GLY A 75 5.03 -7.63 20.76
CA GLY A 75 5.64 -8.90 20.38
C GLY A 75 7.18 -8.91 20.50
N ALA A 76 7.82 -9.70 19.65
CA ALA A 76 9.28 -9.82 19.66
C ALA A 76 9.95 -8.49 19.29
N PRO A 77 10.94 -8.02 20.07
CA PRO A 77 11.63 -6.77 19.80
C PRO A 77 12.27 -6.78 18.39
N LEU A 78 12.00 -5.75 17.63
CA LEU A 78 12.63 -5.51 16.34
C LEU A 78 12.78 -4.01 16.13
N GLU A 79 13.97 -3.59 15.80
CA GLU A 79 14.30 -2.21 15.52
C GLU A 79 15.22 -2.13 14.32
N GLN A 80 14.88 -1.25 13.39
CA GLN A 80 15.63 -1.05 12.15
C GLN A 80 15.79 0.42 11.82
N LEU A 81 16.88 0.72 11.11
CA LEU A 81 17.17 2.00 10.49
C LEU A 81 17.18 1.80 8.97
N ARG A 82 16.47 2.65 8.24
CA ARG A 82 16.57 2.78 6.79
C ARG A 82 17.26 4.11 6.45
N GLN A 83 18.23 4.05 5.55
CA GLN A 83 18.92 5.20 4.94
C GLN A 83 18.81 5.07 3.42
N GLY A 84 17.92 5.82 2.80
CA GLY A 84 17.58 5.61 1.39
C GLY A 84 17.10 4.17 1.17
N GLU A 85 17.80 3.40 0.34
CA GLU A 85 17.47 1.99 0.06
C GLU A 85 18.11 0.98 1.03
N GLN A 86 19.04 1.40 1.88
CA GLN A 86 19.75 0.52 2.81
C GLN A 86 18.99 0.36 4.12
N VAL A 87 18.86 -0.88 4.59
CA VAL A 87 18.23 -1.23 5.86
C VAL A 87 19.26 -1.87 6.79
N PHE A 88 19.26 -1.46 8.05
CA PHE A 88 20.13 -1.96 9.11
C PHE A 88 19.28 -2.40 10.30
N PHE A 89 19.55 -3.55 10.88
CA PHE A 89 18.97 -3.90 12.17
C PHE A 89 19.79 -3.29 13.30
N LEU A 90 19.11 -2.60 14.21
CA LEU A 90 19.75 -1.96 15.39
C LEU A 90 19.83 -2.91 16.59
N ASN A 91 19.05 -3.98 16.57
CA ASN A 91 19.15 -5.09 17.52
C ASN A 91 19.23 -6.41 16.75
N PRO A 92 19.78 -7.47 17.36
CA PRO A 92 19.86 -8.78 16.71
C PRO A 92 18.45 -9.31 16.50
N ALA A 93 17.88 -9.01 15.34
CA ALA A 93 16.55 -9.43 14.96
C ALA A 93 16.63 -10.65 14.05
N VAL A 94 15.80 -11.61 14.33
CA VAL A 94 15.49 -12.71 13.41
C VAL A 94 14.14 -12.36 12.76
N GLY A 95 14.14 -12.14 11.47
CA GLY A 95 12.88 -11.89 10.76
C GLY A 95 13.00 -11.00 9.52
N GLN A 96 11.87 -10.69 8.95
CA GLN A 96 11.75 -9.77 7.81
C GLN A 96 11.83 -8.31 8.28
N PRO A 97 12.39 -7.41 7.47
CA PRO A 97 12.35 -5.98 7.73
C PRO A 97 10.92 -5.48 7.97
N LEU A 98 10.79 -4.52 8.90
CA LEU A 98 9.53 -3.82 9.12
C LEU A 98 9.19 -2.98 7.89
N GLN A 99 7.92 -2.95 7.55
CA GLN A 99 7.40 -2.04 6.54
C GLN A 99 6.69 -0.88 7.26
N ASN A 100 6.96 0.35 6.82
CA ASN A 100 6.17 1.48 7.26
C ASN A 100 4.84 1.48 6.49
N PRO A 101 3.70 1.31 7.17
CA PRO A 101 2.41 1.26 6.50
C PRO A 101 2.06 2.55 5.73
N LEU A 102 2.70 3.67 6.05
CA LEU A 102 2.50 4.95 5.34
C LEU A 102 3.17 4.97 3.96
N HIS A 103 4.16 4.11 3.72
CA HIS A 103 4.89 3.99 2.45
C HIS A 103 4.36 2.87 1.54
N SER A 104 3.20 2.31 1.87
CA SER A 104 2.59 1.22 1.08
C SER A 104 2.04 1.67 -0.28
N PHE A 105 1.98 2.98 -0.52
CA PHE A 105 1.49 3.54 -1.78
C PHE A 105 2.61 3.58 -2.80
N LEU A 106 2.61 2.59 -3.69
CA LEU A 106 3.58 2.49 -4.79
C LEU A 106 3.20 3.43 -5.94
N PRO A 107 4.18 3.97 -6.69
CA PRO A 107 3.85 4.64 -7.94
C PRO A 107 3.21 3.64 -8.90
N GLY A 108 2.04 3.96 -9.38
CA GLY A 108 1.23 3.12 -10.25
C GLY A 108 0.62 3.92 -11.40
N PRO A 109 -0.19 3.29 -12.26
CA PRO A 109 -0.96 3.97 -13.30
C PRO A 109 -1.87 5.04 -12.70
N ASP A 110 -2.44 5.91 -13.55
CA ASP A 110 -3.37 6.94 -13.08
C ASP A 110 -4.57 6.29 -12.38
N LEU A 111 -4.69 6.55 -11.07
CA LEU A 111 -5.75 5.99 -10.24
C LEU A 111 -7.17 6.32 -10.74
N ARG A 112 -7.30 7.39 -11.54
CA ARG A 112 -8.59 7.84 -12.10
C ARG A 112 -9.29 6.77 -12.92
N ASP A 113 -8.55 5.85 -13.52
CA ASP A 113 -9.15 4.78 -14.31
C ASP A 113 -9.79 3.69 -13.43
N GLN A 114 -9.23 3.43 -12.24
CA GLN A 114 -9.62 2.34 -11.35
C GLN A 114 -10.43 2.78 -10.14
N TYR A 115 -10.24 4.03 -9.68
CA TYR A 115 -10.89 4.55 -8.48
C TYR A 115 -11.58 5.89 -8.73
N GLU A 116 -12.69 6.09 -8.07
CA GLU A 116 -13.30 7.39 -7.87
C GLU A 116 -12.86 7.94 -6.51
N LEU A 117 -12.23 9.13 -6.52
CA LEU A 117 -11.79 9.80 -5.31
C LEU A 117 -12.73 10.94 -4.98
N THR A 118 -13.24 10.96 -3.75
CA THR A 118 -14.13 12.00 -3.24
C THR A 118 -13.61 12.57 -1.92
N LEU A 119 -13.89 13.86 -1.68
CA LEU A 119 -13.62 14.50 -0.40
C LEU A 119 -14.75 14.17 0.58
N GLY A 120 -14.35 13.74 1.77
CA GLY A 120 -15.26 13.56 2.90
C GLY A 120 -15.26 14.72 3.88
N GLY A 121 -15.77 14.47 5.07
CA GLY A 121 -15.77 15.43 6.18
C GLY A 121 -14.39 15.64 6.81
N ASN A 122 -14.39 16.50 7.82
CA ASN A 122 -13.21 16.71 8.67
C ASN A 122 -13.31 15.84 9.92
N ASP A 123 -12.15 15.49 10.48
CA ASP A 123 -12.01 14.70 11.71
C ASP A 123 -10.83 15.24 12.53
N ARG A 124 -10.57 14.63 13.69
CA ARG A 124 -9.39 14.90 14.52
C ARG A 124 -8.74 13.59 14.93
N ILE A 125 -7.46 13.40 14.55
CA ILE A 125 -6.70 12.17 14.79
C ILE A 125 -5.34 12.53 15.39
N ALA A 126 -4.96 11.86 16.47
CA ALA A 126 -3.70 12.10 17.19
C ALA A 126 -3.45 13.59 17.50
N GLY A 127 -4.52 14.36 17.76
CA GLY A 127 -4.43 15.80 18.04
C GLY A 127 -4.46 16.71 16.81
N HIS A 128 -4.36 16.20 15.60
CA HIS A 128 -4.32 16.94 14.33
C HIS A 128 -5.67 16.98 13.64
N TYR A 129 -6.00 18.11 12.98
CA TYR A 129 -7.15 18.19 12.11
C TYR A 129 -6.89 17.43 10.81
N ALA A 130 -7.86 16.62 10.41
CA ALA A 130 -7.77 15.73 9.27
C ALA A 130 -8.86 16.01 8.23
N ARG A 131 -8.53 15.86 6.96
CA ARG A 131 -9.45 15.80 5.83
C ARG A 131 -9.61 14.34 5.40
N LEU A 132 -10.84 13.87 5.30
CA LEU A 132 -11.13 12.54 4.76
C LEU A 132 -11.11 12.56 3.23
N ILE A 133 -10.43 11.56 2.64
CA ILE A 133 -10.56 11.18 1.24
C ILE A 133 -11.11 9.76 1.19
N VAL A 134 -12.08 9.53 0.32
CA VAL A 134 -12.64 8.19 0.06
C VAL A 134 -12.23 7.76 -1.33
N LEU A 135 -11.63 6.59 -1.43
CA LEU A 135 -11.27 5.93 -2.68
C LEU A 135 -12.25 4.77 -2.90
N GLN A 136 -13.16 4.95 -3.82
CA GLN A 136 -14.14 3.92 -4.20
C GLN A 136 -13.66 3.24 -5.48
N PRO A 137 -13.41 1.91 -5.47
CA PRO A 137 -13.07 1.21 -6.70
C PRO A 137 -14.25 1.23 -7.68
N LYS A 138 -13.95 1.34 -8.97
CA LYS A 138 -14.92 1.32 -10.06
C LYS A 138 -15.32 -0.10 -10.48
N ASP A 139 -14.64 -1.11 -9.93
CA ASP A 139 -14.92 -2.52 -10.14
C ASP A 139 -15.07 -3.28 -8.81
N GLN A 140 -15.33 -4.57 -8.89
CA GLN A 140 -15.48 -5.46 -7.72
C GLN A 140 -14.18 -6.19 -7.34
N HIS A 141 -13.06 -5.81 -7.93
CA HIS A 141 -11.80 -6.55 -7.81
C HIS A 141 -10.85 -5.95 -6.78
N ARG A 142 -11.26 -4.88 -6.10
CA ARG A 142 -10.47 -4.10 -5.15
C ARG A 142 -11.27 -3.78 -3.90
N TYR A 143 -10.56 -3.47 -2.83
CA TYR A 143 -11.16 -2.90 -1.62
C TYR A 143 -11.28 -1.38 -1.74
N ALA A 144 -12.31 -0.82 -1.13
CA ALA A 144 -12.41 0.62 -0.94
C ALA A 144 -11.46 1.08 0.17
N MET A 145 -11.06 2.36 0.13
CA MET A 145 -10.19 2.95 1.13
C MET A 145 -10.76 4.24 1.69
N ARG A 146 -10.46 4.52 2.94
CA ARG A 146 -10.66 5.82 3.58
C ARG A 146 -9.33 6.30 4.10
N LEU A 147 -8.93 7.53 3.74
CA LEU A 147 -7.67 8.12 4.13
C LEU A 147 -7.95 9.45 4.82
N TRP A 148 -7.43 9.63 6.02
CA TRP A 148 -7.51 10.89 6.77
C TRP A 148 -6.15 11.56 6.74
N LEU A 149 -6.08 12.70 6.08
CA LEU A 149 -4.86 13.45 5.83
C LEU A 149 -4.81 14.69 6.70
N GLU A 150 -3.67 14.97 7.30
CA GLU A 150 -3.45 16.20 8.05
C GLU A 150 -3.69 17.43 7.15
N GLN A 151 -4.45 18.40 7.66
CA GLN A 151 -4.98 19.48 6.81
C GLN A 151 -3.90 20.41 6.24
N LYS A 152 -2.78 20.61 6.92
CA LYS A 152 -1.71 21.51 6.47
C LYS A 152 -0.69 20.81 5.59
N THR A 153 -0.24 19.64 6.01
CA THR A 153 0.87 18.90 5.38
C THR A 153 0.41 17.81 4.42
N ALA A 154 -0.86 17.37 4.52
CA ALA A 154 -1.41 16.19 3.88
C ALA A 154 -0.78 14.86 4.33
N LEU A 155 -0.02 14.84 5.44
CA LEU A 155 0.50 13.58 5.99
C LEU A 155 -0.66 12.64 6.37
N LEU A 156 -0.54 11.36 6.02
CA LEU A 156 -1.55 10.36 6.34
C LEU A 156 -1.61 10.10 7.84
N LEU A 157 -2.77 10.32 8.46
CA LEU A 157 -3.02 10.12 9.89
C LEU A 157 -3.72 8.80 10.20
N ARG A 158 -4.59 8.37 9.29
CA ARG A 158 -5.34 7.11 9.36
C ARG A 158 -5.64 6.61 7.96
N SER A 159 -5.53 5.30 7.77
CA SER A 159 -6.08 4.59 6.62
C SER A 159 -6.97 3.44 7.07
N GLU A 160 -8.00 3.16 6.29
CA GLU A 160 -8.88 2.01 6.46
C GLU A 160 -9.09 1.33 5.12
N LEU A 161 -8.92 0.01 5.08
CA LEU A 161 -9.36 -0.85 3.99
C LEU A 161 -10.74 -1.40 4.31
N LEU A 162 -11.63 -1.39 3.33
CA LEU A 162 -13.05 -1.72 3.52
C LEU A 162 -13.48 -2.80 2.53
N ASP A 163 -14.22 -3.79 3.03
CA ASP A 163 -14.85 -4.76 2.16
C ASP A 163 -16.07 -4.19 1.40
N GLU A 164 -16.71 -5.01 0.58
CA GLU A 164 -17.90 -4.65 -0.21
C GLU A 164 -19.09 -4.23 0.67
N ARG A 165 -19.11 -4.63 1.95
CA ARG A 165 -20.13 -4.28 2.94
C ARG A 165 -19.73 -3.06 3.78
N GLN A 166 -18.66 -2.35 3.38
CA GLN A 166 -18.12 -1.20 4.10
C GLN A 166 -17.62 -1.54 5.52
N GLN A 167 -17.29 -2.80 5.79
CA GLN A 167 -16.69 -3.22 7.05
C GLN A 167 -15.17 -3.02 6.98
N VAL A 168 -14.60 -2.47 8.05
CA VAL A 168 -13.16 -2.25 8.14
C VAL A 168 -12.44 -3.60 8.26
N LEU A 169 -11.65 -3.94 7.27
CA LEU A 169 -10.79 -5.12 7.23
C LEU A 169 -9.49 -4.88 7.96
N GLU A 170 -8.92 -3.69 7.76
CA GLU A 170 -7.65 -3.27 8.32
C GLU A 170 -7.65 -1.77 8.56
N ARG A 171 -6.93 -1.34 9.59
CA ARG A 171 -6.73 0.07 9.92
C ARG A 171 -5.27 0.31 10.31
N VAL A 172 -4.73 1.40 9.82
CA VAL A 172 -3.49 2.02 10.31
C VAL A 172 -3.85 3.39 10.84
N GLN A 173 -3.34 3.77 12.02
CA GLN A 173 -3.65 5.07 12.62
C GLN A 173 -2.53 5.52 13.55
N PHE A 174 -2.19 6.80 13.52
CA PHE A 174 -1.38 7.38 14.57
C PHE A 174 -2.16 7.44 15.89
N ALA A 175 -1.55 6.93 16.96
CA ALA A 175 -1.98 7.13 18.33
C ALA A 175 -1.37 8.43 18.88
N GLN A 176 -0.12 8.71 18.51
CA GLN A 176 0.62 9.92 18.83
C GLN A 176 1.42 10.35 17.61
N LEU A 177 1.51 11.66 17.35
CA LEU A 177 2.23 12.20 16.20
C LEU A 177 2.76 13.60 16.49
N GLU A 178 3.99 13.83 16.11
CA GLU A 178 4.63 15.14 15.99
C GLU A 178 5.10 15.34 14.56
N ILE A 179 4.75 16.47 13.94
CA ILE A 179 5.11 16.81 12.56
C ILE A 179 6.03 18.02 12.57
N GLY A 180 7.07 18.00 11.74
CA GLY A 180 8.02 19.10 11.58
C GLY A 180 9.08 19.16 12.65
N SER A 181 9.21 18.15 13.52
CA SER A 181 10.23 18.10 14.56
C SER A 181 11.63 18.02 13.95
N ILE A 182 12.57 18.81 14.50
CA ILE A 182 13.99 18.64 14.22
C ILE A 182 14.46 17.39 14.98
N MET A 183 14.86 16.39 14.24
CA MET A 183 15.35 15.14 14.84
C MET A 183 16.86 15.18 14.98
N PRO A 184 17.41 14.84 16.18
CA PRO A 184 18.84 14.71 16.35
C PRO A 184 19.43 13.68 15.38
N ALA A 185 20.57 13.99 14.76
CA ALA A 185 21.24 13.09 13.81
C ALA A 185 21.63 11.74 14.44
N GLU A 186 21.84 11.73 15.77
CA GLU A 186 22.19 10.54 16.56
C GLU A 186 21.10 9.46 16.48
N LEU A 187 19.83 9.84 16.26
CA LEU A 187 18.72 8.88 16.07
C LEU A 187 18.91 8.01 14.82
N PHE A 188 19.63 8.52 13.84
CA PHE A 188 19.88 7.86 12.56
C PHE A 188 21.33 7.41 12.38
N THR A 189 22.06 7.28 13.51
CA THR A 189 23.44 6.78 13.48
C THR A 189 23.46 5.35 12.99
N ARG A 190 24.22 5.12 11.93
CA ARG A 190 24.39 3.79 11.33
C ARG A 190 25.08 2.85 12.31
N PRO A 191 24.55 1.63 12.53
CA PRO A 191 25.24 0.61 13.31
C PRO A 191 26.49 0.13 12.58
N ALA A 192 27.44 -0.49 13.31
CA ALA A 192 28.64 -1.12 12.74
C ALA A 192 28.30 -2.41 11.94
N SER A 193 27.07 -2.91 12.02
CA SER A 193 26.62 -4.07 11.27
C SER A 193 26.50 -3.76 9.77
N GLU A 194 26.69 -4.78 8.95
CA GLU A 194 26.40 -4.66 7.51
C GLU A 194 24.88 -4.42 7.29
N PRO A 195 24.52 -3.69 6.22
CA PRO A 195 23.13 -3.54 5.87
C PRO A 195 22.52 -4.90 5.52
N VAL A 196 21.26 -5.07 5.88
CA VAL A 196 20.49 -6.20 5.34
C VAL A 196 20.47 -6.04 3.82
N PRO A 197 20.80 -7.10 3.08
CA PRO A 197 20.69 -7.03 1.62
C PRO A 197 19.30 -6.47 1.26
N PRO A 198 19.21 -5.50 0.36
CA PRO A 198 17.92 -5.03 -0.11
C PRO A 198 17.09 -6.24 -0.54
N ALA A 199 15.78 -6.15 -0.34
CA ALA A 199 14.89 -7.16 -0.91
C ALA A 199 15.35 -7.41 -2.35
N PRO A 200 15.59 -8.66 -2.75
CA PRO A 200 16.20 -8.95 -4.04
C PRO A 200 15.47 -8.09 -5.09
N SER A 201 16.25 -7.33 -5.87
CA SER A 201 15.70 -6.69 -7.06
C SER A 201 15.08 -7.83 -7.85
N TYR A 202 13.78 -7.83 -7.97
CA TYR A 202 13.11 -8.89 -8.71
C TYR A 202 13.46 -8.69 -10.18
N PRO A 203 14.28 -9.57 -10.80
CA PRO A 203 14.46 -9.52 -12.23
C PRO A 203 13.09 -9.72 -12.87
N ASP A 204 12.86 -9.07 -13.98
CA ASP A 204 11.68 -9.35 -14.80
C ASP A 204 12.03 -10.52 -15.73
N ASP A 205 12.21 -11.72 -15.13
CA ASP A 205 12.56 -12.93 -15.86
C ASP A 205 11.46 -13.32 -16.83
N ASP A 206 11.86 -13.92 -17.94
CA ASP A 206 10.92 -14.70 -18.76
C ASP A 206 10.45 -15.90 -17.95
N VAL A 207 9.13 -16.02 -17.79
CA VAL A 207 8.52 -17.09 -16.99
C VAL A 207 7.72 -18.03 -17.86
N SER A 208 7.67 -19.30 -17.46
CA SER A 208 6.97 -20.34 -18.21
C SER A 208 5.47 -20.43 -17.94
N TRP A 209 4.98 -19.82 -16.84
CA TRP A 209 3.57 -19.77 -16.47
C TRP A 209 3.22 -18.38 -15.91
N GLN A 210 2.04 -17.87 -16.29
CA GLN A 210 1.55 -16.59 -15.78
C GLN A 210 0.01 -16.55 -15.78
N PRO A 211 -0.63 -15.61 -15.06
CA PRO A 211 -2.06 -15.34 -15.20
C PRO A 211 -2.37 -14.83 -16.62
N ASP A 212 -3.41 -15.39 -17.24
CA ASP A 212 -3.97 -14.90 -18.51
C ASP A 212 -4.96 -13.74 -18.27
N TRP A 213 -5.53 -13.69 -17.08
CA TRP A 213 -6.45 -12.63 -16.69
C TRP A 213 -5.96 -11.89 -15.45
N LEU A 214 -6.01 -10.57 -15.54
CA LEU A 214 -5.77 -9.62 -14.43
C LEU A 214 -6.91 -8.61 -14.37
N PRO A 215 -7.25 -8.08 -13.19
CA PRO A 215 -8.12 -6.90 -13.12
C PRO A 215 -7.47 -5.72 -13.87
N ALA A 216 -8.28 -4.84 -14.46
CA ALA A 216 -7.78 -3.67 -15.18
C ALA A 216 -6.86 -2.81 -14.29
N GLY A 217 -5.76 -2.29 -14.83
CA GLY A 217 -4.81 -1.44 -14.11
C GLY A 217 -3.71 -2.19 -13.34
N PHE A 218 -3.83 -3.50 -13.12
CA PHE A 218 -2.71 -4.27 -12.57
C PHE A 218 -1.66 -4.53 -13.64
N SER A 219 -0.41 -4.30 -13.28
CA SER A 219 0.76 -4.62 -14.07
C SER A 219 1.75 -5.46 -13.28
N ARG A 220 2.54 -6.25 -13.98
CA ARG A 220 3.62 -7.04 -13.37
C ARG A 220 4.75 -6.09 -12.95
N LEU A 221 5.10 -6.10 -11.67
CA LEU A 221 6.24 -5.35 -11.14
C LEU A 221 7.51 -6.20 -11.12
N ALA A 222 7.35 -7.51 -10.97
CA ALA A 222 8.49 -8.41 -10.84
C ALA A 222 8.12 -9.83 -11.26
N ALA A 223 9.08 -10.55 -11.80
CA ALA A 223 8.99 -11.96 -12.12
C ALA A 223 10.32 -12.66 -11.80
N ARG A 224 10.26 -13.80 -11.15
CA ARG A 224 11.39 -14.67 -10.88
C ARG A 224 11.04 -16.10 -11.19
N GLN A 225 11.92 -16.80 -11.90
CA GLN A 225 11.81 -18.23 -12.10
C GLN A 225 13.10 -18.94 -11.68
N GLN A 226 12.96 -19.97 -10.84
CA GLN A 226 14.04 -20.85 -10.45
C GLN A 226 13.62 -22.30 -10.61
N GLY A 227 14.00 -22.91 -11.75
CA GLY A 227 13.50 -24.22 -12.14
C GLY A 227 11.98 -24.17 -12.38
N ASP A 228 11.25 -24.97 -11.60
CA ASP A 228 9.77 -25.03 -11.69
C ASP A 228 9.07 -24.00 -10.79
N ASP A 229 9.82 -23.36 -9.90
CA ASP A 229 9.27 -22.39 -8.96
C ASP A 229 9.24 -21.00 -9.59
N ILE A 230 8.06 -20.40 -9.68
CA ILE A 230 7.81 -19.09 -10.27
C ILE A 230 7.19 -18.19 -9.19
N GLN A 231 7.67 -16.99 -9.10
CA GLN A 231 7.09 -15.93 -8.28
C GLN A 231 6.87 -14.69 -9.15
N LEU A 232 5.63 -14.20 -9.15
CA LEU A 232 5.23 -12.98 -9.85
C LEU A 232 4.65 -12.00 -8.84
N LEU A 233 4.93 -10.72 -9.00
CA LEU A 233 4.36 -9.63 -8.22
C LEU A 233 3.61 -8.69 -9.16
N PHE A 234 2.39 -8.33 -8.78
CA PHE A 234 1.53 -7.41 -9.50
C PHE A 234 1.03 -6.30 -8.59
N SER A 235 0.86 -5.10 -9.15
CA SER A 235 0.24 -3.97 -8.45
C SER A 235 -0.50 -3.06 -9.41
N ASP A 236 -1.49 -2.33 -8.88
CA ASP A 236 -2.17 -1.20 -9.53
C ASP A 236 -1.76 0.16 -8.93
N GLY A 237 -0.74 0.15 -8.04
CA GLY A 237 -0.25 1.33 -7.31
C GLY A 237 -0.82 1.48 -5.90
N LEU A 238 -1.96 0.87 -5.58
CA LEU A 238 -2.57 0.87 -4.25
C LEU A 238 -2.67 -0.53 -3.65
N ALA A 239 -3.07 -1.50 -4.46
CA ALA A 239 -3.16 -2.89 -4.07
C ALA A 239 -2.08 -3.71 -4.75
N ALA A 240 -1.64 -4.77 -4.09
CA ALA A 240 -0.66 -5.69 -4.64
C ALA A 240 -1.03 -7.14 -4.33
N PHE A 241 -0.57 -8.05 -5.18
CA PHE A 241 -0.66 -9.48 -4.93
C PHE A 241 0.51 -10.21 -5.57
N SER A 242 0.87 -11.36 -4.98
CA SER A 242 1.88 -12.28 -5.49
C SER A 242 1.22 -13.56 -6.00
N VAL A 243 1.76 -14.10 -7.09
CA VAL A 243 1.41 -15.41 -7.64
C VAL A 243 2.63 -16.31 -7.54
N PHE A 244 2.45 -17.46 -6.91
CA PHE A 244 3.46 -18.51 -6.82
C PHE A 244 2.96 -19.70 -7.63
N VAL A 245 3.81 -20.23 -8.51
CA VAL A 245 3.51 -21.43 -9.31
C VAL A 245 4.62 -22.43 -9.06
N ASP A 246 4.26 -23.65 -8.65
CA ASP A 246 5.21 -24.71 -8.41
C ASP A 246 4.63 -26.09 -8.77
N ARG A 247 5.46 -27.15 -8.75
CA ARG A 247 5.00 -28.52 -8.93
C ARG A 247 4.44 -29.07 -7.62
N PRO A 248 3.18 -29.53 -7.61
CA PRO A 248 2.63 -30.15 -6.40
C PRO A 248 3.24 -31.54 -6.21
N ALA A 249 3.63 -31.85 -4.96
CA ALA A 249 4.08 -33.19 -4.59
C ALA A 249 2.95 -34.23 -4.60
N ALA A 250 1.69 -33.79 -4.48
CA ALA A 250 0.49 -34.60 -4.49
C ALA A 250 -0.71 -33.76 -4.96
N THR A 251 -1.86 -34.40 -5.21
CA THR A 251 -3.11 -33.67 -5.46
C THR A 251 -3.48 -32.81 -4.28
N ILE A 252 -3.75 -31.51 -4.52
CA ILE A 252 -4.05 -30.52 -3.49
C ILE A 252 -5.52 -30.16 -3.57
N ALA A 253 -6.20 -30.19 -2.40
CA ALA A 253 -7.53 -29.62 -2.32
C ALA A 253 -7.46 -28.08 -2.37
N PRO A 254 -8.40 -27.42 -3.05
CA PRO A 254 -8.47 -25.96 -3.05
C PRO A 254 -8.57 -25.42 -1.61
N LEU A 255 -7.80 -24.39 -1.29
CA LEU A 255 -7.78 -23.74 0.00
C LEU A 255 -7.95 -22.24 -0.17
N GLN A 256 -8.78 -21.64 0.67
CA GLN A 256 -8.89 -20.19 0.77
C GLN A 256 -8.78 -19.80 2.25
N LYS A 257 -7.95 -18.82 2.55
CA LYS A 257 -7.78 -18.28 3.89
C LYS A 257 -7.67 -16.76 3.85
N ARG A 258 -8.15 -16.07 4.88
CA ARG A 258 -8.10 -14.61 5.00
C ARG A 258 -7.66 -14.18 6.38
N TRP A 259 -6.80 -13.14 6.44
CA TRP A 259 -6.32 -12.47 7.65
C TRP A 259 -6.44 -10.95 7.43
N GLY A 260 -7.41 -10.31 8.05
CA GLY A 260 -7.67 -8.89 7.78
C GLY A 260 -8.00 -8.65 6.31
N ALA A 261 -7.26 -7.77 5.66
CA ALA A 261 -7.37 -7.46 4.24
C ALA A 261 -6.67 -8.49 3.33
N THR A 262 -5.62 -9.14 3.83
CA THR A 262 -4.87 -10.14 3.07
C THR A 262 -5.66 -11.44 2.94
N ALA A 263 -5.77 -11.95 1.73
CA ALA A 263 -6.31 -13.27 1.46
C ALA A 263 -5.30 -14.13 0.69
N ALA A 264 -5.38 -15.44 0.87
CA ALA A 264 -4.60 -16.43 0.13
C ALA A 264 -5.54 -17.47 -0.47
N VAL A 265 -5.29 -17.80 -1.73
CA VAL A 265 -6.00 -18.85 -2.47
C VAL A 265 -4.96 -19.84 -3.00
N VAL A 266 -5.20 -21.11 -2.78
CA VAL A 266 -4.40 -22.21 -3.32
C VAL A 266 -5.29 -23.10 -4.17
N GLN A 267 -4.86 -23.38 -5.40
CA GLN A 267 -5.54 -24.33 -6.27
C GLN A 267 -4.57 -25.04 -7.20
N GLN A 268 -5.03 -26.12 -7.81
CA GLN A 268 -4.28 -26.86 -8.79
C GLN A 268 -4.83 -26.55 -10.17
N VAL A 269 -3.96 -26.16 -11.10
CA VAL A 269 -4.30 -25.95 -12.51
C VAL A 269 -3.62 -27.01 -13.36
N LYS A 270 -4.20 -27.31 -14.53
CA LYS A 270 -3.63 -28.23 -15.50
C LYS A 270 -3.62 -27.56 -16.87
N ASN A 271 -2.53 -27.76 -17.61
CA ASN A 271 -2.50 -27.35 -19.01
C ASN A 271 -3.12 -28.43 -19.91
N GLU A 272 -3.24 -28.16 -21.21
CA GLU A 272 -3.76 -29.09 -22.21
C GLU A 272 -2.94 -30.40 -22.32
N ALA A 273 -1.64 -30.35 -22.04
CA ALA A 273 -0.76 -31.52 -22.00
C ALA A 273 -0.93 -32.37 -20.73
N GLY A 274 -1.82 -31.97 -19.80
CA GLY A 274 -2.06 -32.66 -18.54
C GLY A 274 -1.03 -32.35 -17.45
N GLU A 275 -0.10 -31.42 -17.68
CA GLU A 275 0.88 -30.99 -16.70
C GLU A 275 0.18 -30.19 -15.59
N SER A 276 0.46 -30.55 -14.36
CA SER A 276 -0.21 -30.02 -13.17
C SER A 276 0.70 -29.05 -12.43
N ARG A 277 0.15 -27.90 -12.02
CA ARG A 277 0.83 -26.90 -11.18
C ARG A 277 -0.03 -26.55 -9.97
N ARG A 278 0.64 -26.35 -8.82
CA ARG A 278 0.04 -25.65 -7.70
C ARG A 278 0.18 -24.15 -7.92
N VAL A 279 -0.93 -23.44 -7.80
CA VAL A 279 -0.97 -21.98 -7.87
C VAL A 279 -1.41 -21.46 -6.52
N THR A 280 -0.58 -20.60 -5.92
CA THR A 280 -0.91 -19.85 -4.70
C THR A 280 -0.93 -18.37 -5.03
N VAL A 281 -2.06 -17.71 -4.78
CA VAL A 281 -2.18 -16.26 -4.94
C VAL A 281 -2.45 -15.63 -3.57
N VAL A 282 -1.63 -14.64 -3.21
CA VAL A 282 -1.71 -13.95 -1.91
C VAL A 282 -1.71 -12.46 -2.14
N GLY A 283 -2.64 -11.73 -1.53
CA GLY A 283 -2.68 -10.28 -1.65
C GLY A 283 -3.85 -9.63 -0.93
N GLU A 284 -3.90 -8.30 -1.01
CA GLU A 284 -4.95 -7.47 -0.40
C GLU A 284 -6.08 -7.18 -1.39
N LEU A 285 -6.69 -8.25 -1.87
CA LEU A 285 -7.82 -8.22 -2.81
C LEU A 285 -8.95 -9.11 -2.31
N PRO A 286 -10.19 -8.89 -2.81
CA PRO A 286 -11.29 -9.83 -2.58
C PRO A 286 -10.89 -11.26 -2.96
N ALA A 287 -11.22 -12.22 -2.10
CA ALA A 287 -10.82 -13.62 -2.32
C ALA A 287 -11.35 -14.20 -3.63
N THR A 288 -12.51 -13.76 -4.09
CA THR A 288 -13.09 -14.10 -5.39
C THR A 288 -12.21 -13.65 -6.57
N THR A 289 -11.58 -12.47 -6.44
CA THR A 289 -10.62 -11.96 -7.42
C THR A 289 -9.35 -12.79 -7.43
N LEU A 290 -8.77 -13.09 -6.25
CA LEU A 290 -7.59 -13.96 -6.16
C LEU A 290 -7.88 -15.36 -6.72
N GLN A 291 -9.09 -15.89 -6.49
CA GLN A 291 -9.51 -17.18 -7.06
C GLN A 291 -9.58 -17.15 -8.59
N LYS A 292 -10.11 -16.06 -9.15
CA LYS A 292 -10.18 -15.88 -10.60
C LYS A 292 -8.78 -15.74 -11.21
N ILE A 293 -7.87 -14.99 -10.58
CA ILE A 293 -6.46 -14.88 -10.98
C ILE A 293 -5.81 -16.28 -10.97
N ALA A 294 -5.92 -17.00 -9.85
CA ALA A 294 -5.31 -18.32 -9.70
C ALA A 294 -5.81 -19.31 -10.78
N GLY A 295 -7.12 -19.27 -11.09
CA GLY A 295 -7.73 -20.12 -12.13
C GLY A 295 -7.34 -19.75 -13.57
N SER A 296 -6.83 -18.55 -13.79
CA SER A 296 -6.38 -18.08 -15.10
C SER A 296 -4.90 -18.37 -15.39
N VAL A 297 -4.16 -18.94 -14.42
CA VAL A 297 -2.73 -19.22 -14.60
C VAL A 297 -2.56 -20.35 -15.61
N GLN A 298 -1.78 -20.09 -16.64
CA GLN A 298 -1.52 -21.00 -17.73
C GLN A 298 -0.08 -20.89 -18.26
N PRO A 299 0.41 -21.85 -19.05
CA PRO A 299 1.70 -21.75 -19.70
C PRO A 299 1.76 -20.53 -20.62
N VAL A 300 2.87 -19.84 -20.62
CA VAL A 300 3.18 -18.82 -21.62
C VAL A 300 3.41 -19.53 -22.96
N ALA A 301 2.69 -19.11 -23.99
CA ALA A 301 2.92 -19.64 -25.35
C ALA A 301 4.40 -19.39 -25.72
N ALA A 302 5.10 -20.47 -26.13
CA ALA A 302 6.47 -20.34 -26.61
C ALA A 302 6.52 -19.27 -27.71
N ALA A 303 7.33 -18.23 -27.53
CA ALA A 303 7.53 -17.24 -28.58
C ALA A 303 7.97 -17.99 -29.86
N ALA A 304 7.23 -17.80 -30.94
CA ALA A 304 7.60 -18.37 -32.22
C ALA A 304 9.08 -17.98 -32.49
N PRO A 305 9.94 -18.94 -32.88
CA PRO A 305 11.34 -18.64 -33.13
C PRO A 305 11.41 -17.50 -34.16
N LYS A 306 12.08 -16.39 -33.78
CA LYS A 306 12.36 -15.34 -34.75
C LYS A 306 13.02 -15.99 -35.95
N ALA A 307 12.34 -15.96 -37.11
CA ALA A 307 12.90 -16.42 -38.33
C ALA A 307 14.27 -15.77 -38.51
N ALA A 308 15.31 -16.62 -38.57
CA ALA A 308 16.66 -16.14 -38.89
C ALA A 308 16.58 -15.45 -40.24
N GLN A 309 16.78 -14.14 -40.23
CA GLN A 309 17.05 -13.39 -41.46
C GLN A 309 18.39 -13.94 -41.95
N GLN A 310 18.31 -14.84 -42.93
CA GLN A 310 19.47 -15.20 -43.76
C GLN A 310 19.79 -14.01 -44.64
N GLU A 311 21.00 -13.46 -44.46
CA GLU A 311 21.65 -12.65 -45.47
C GLU A 311 21.97 -13.44 -46.75
#